data_4135ed5f20aedd0831847f80f8315068
#
_entry.id   4135ed5f20aedd0831847f80f8315068
#
_cell.length_a   1.000
_cell.length_b   1.000
_cell.length_c   1.000
_cell.angle_alpha   90.00
_cell.angle_beta   90.00
_cell.angle_gamma   90.00
#
_symmetry.space_group_name_H-M   'P 1'
#
loop_
_entity.id
_entity.type
_entity.pdbx_description
1 polymer ?
#
loop_
_entity_poly.entity_id
_entity_poly.type
_entity_poly.pdbx_seq_one_letter_code
_entity_poly.pdbx_strand_id
1 'polypeptide(L)'
;MFGMKRLLTALLAAALLFSLAACGAAAADTAKEKPNTKPVVVTTLFPAYDFARTIAGERCEVSLLVPPGTEAHSFEPTPRDLLRIADCDLLVANGGESEEWLETMLDGIDGEVPVLYMLACVDPLEEEEKEGMQDLHEEEHEDEIEYDEHVWTSPRNAMAICRAICDELCTIDADGAAYYRQNCDGYCAELEGLDAAFREIVAQGRLGCLIFADRFPVRYFVEEYGLDYYAAFPGCADDAEPSARTVAFLIDRVREEKVPAVFTIEYSNEKMADVICEDTGCGKLLFHSCHTLSAGDLARGETYLSLMWANTESVREALG
;
A
#
# COMPACT_ATOMS: atom_id res chain seq x y z
N MET A 1 -48.29 71.85 22.55
CA MET A 1 -47.48 71.42 21.39
C MET A 1 -46.05 70.99 21.71
N PHE A 2 -45.58 71.13 22.97
CA PHE A 2 -44.18 70.70 23.36
C PHE A 2 -44.02 69.24 23.83
N GLY A 3 -45.10 68.60 24.28
CA GLY A 3 -45.02 67.18 24.78
C GLY A 3 -44.95 66.12 23.73
N MET A 4 -45.58 66.32 22.58
CA MET A 4 -45.72 65.34 21.52
C MET A 4 -44.43 65.17 20.70
N LYS A 5 -43.62 66.19 20.58
CA LYS A 5 -42.32 66.19 19.91
C LYS A 5 -41.23 65.38 20.72
N ARG A 6 -41.31 65.47 22.06
CA ARG A 6 -40.40 64.75 22.93
C ARG A 6 -40.72 63.23 22.99
N LEU A 7 -42.00 62.84 22.85
CA LEU A 7 -42.41 61.44 22.80
C LEU A 7 -41.98 60.77 21.45
N LEU A 8 -42.08 61.51 20.36
CA LEU A 8 -41.68 61.02 19.03
C LEU A 8 -40.15 60.83 18.91
N THR A 9 -39.38 61.75 19.53
CA THR A 9 -37.89 61.61 19.56
C THR A 9 -37.42 60.44 20.46
N ALA A 10 -38.13 60.19 21.59
CA ALA A 10 -37.80 59.05 22.45
C ALA A 10 -38.15 57.70 21.80
N LEU A 11 -39.24 57.63 21.02
CA LEU A 11 -39.61 56.43 20.26
C LEU A 11 -38.67 56.15 19.06
N LEU A 12 -38.19 57.19 18.38
CA LEU A 12 -37.19 57.06 17.31
C LEU A 12 -35.82 56.63 17.84
N ALA A 13 -35.40 57.14 19.00
CA ALA A 13 -34.15 56.74 19.65
C ALA A 13 -34.19 55.27 20.15
N ALA A 14 -35.33 54.80 20.66
CA ALA A 14 -35.53 53.42 21.08
C ALA A 14 -35.55 52.47 19.87
N ALA A 15 -36.11 52.84 18.74
CA ALA A 15 -36.09 52.07 17.50
C ALA A 15 -34.68 51.96 16.88
N LEU A 16 -33.85 53.00 17.00
CA LEU A 16 -32.46 52.94 16.54
C LEU A 16 -31.54 52.09 17.44
N LEU A 17 -31.83 52.00 18.73
CA LEU A 17 -31.07 51.16 19.66
C LEU A 17 -31.42 49.64 19.52
N PHE A 18 -32.62 49.31 19.04
CA PHE A 18 -32.99 47.94 18.74
C PHE A 18 -32.43 47.41 17.41
N SER A 19 -32.10 48.28 16.48
CA SER A 19 -31.50 47.88 15.19
C SER A 19 -29.99 47.62 15.26
N LEU A 20 -29.28 48.02 16.32
CA LEU A 20 -27.85 47.73 16.53
C LEU A 20 -27.59 46.46 17.36
N ALA A 21 -28.62 45.88 17.96
CA ALA A 21 -28.48 44.62 18.73
C ALA A 21 -28.66 43.37 17.86
N ALA A 22 -29.00 43.51 16.57
CA ALA A 22 -29.22 42.39 15.64
C ALA A 22 -28.02 42.04 14.75
N CYS A 23 -26.85 42.66 14.93
CA CYS A 23 -25.60 42.37 14.18
C CYS A 23 -24.54 41.71 15.04
N GLY A 24 -24.95 40.95 16.03
CA GLY A 24 -24.09 40.06 16.82
C GLY A 24 -24.45 38.59 16.61
N ALA A 25 -24.88 38.21 15.40
CA ALA A 25 -24.89 36.80 15.02
C ALA A 25 -23.42 36.41 14.78
N ALA A 26 -22.89 35.59 15.71
CA ALA A 26 -21.67 34.85 15.49
C ALA A 26 -21.70 34.33 14.06
N ALA A 27 -20.63 34.58 13.31
CA ALA A 27 -20.34 33.81 12.12
C ALA A 27 -20.22 32.34 12.60
N ALA A 28 -21.34 31.63 12.55
CA ALA A 28 -21.25 30.18 12.52
C ALA A 28 -20.42 29.91 11.27
N ASP A 29 -19.27 29.33 11.50
CA ASP A 29 -18.46 28.70 10.49
C ASP A 29 -19.40 27.72 9.78
N THR A 30 -19.98 28.16 8.66
CA THR A 30 -20.72 27.29 7.80
C THR A 30 -19.68 26.43 7.11
N ALA A 31 -19.24 25.37 7.83
CA ALA A 31 -18.73 24.21 7.15
C ALA A 31 -19.74 23.95 6.01
N LYS A 32 -19.30 24.11 4.78
CA LYS A 32 -20.09 23.75 3.61
C LYS A 32 -20.42 22.28 3.84
N GLU A 33 -21.69 21.98 4.20
CA GLU A 33 -22.19 20.61 4.07
C GLU A 33 -21.89 20.19 2.63
N LYS A 34 -20.88 19.34 2.45
CA LYS A 34 -20.68 18.65 1.17
C LYS A 34 -22.02 17.98 0.86
N PRO A 35 -22.54 18.10 -0.36
CA PRO A 35 -23.72 17.32 -0.74
C PRO A 35 -23.42 15.86 -0.38
N ASN A 36 -24.43 15.08 0.02
CA ASN A 36 -24.37 13.69 0.46
C ASN A 36 -23.77 12.78 -0.65
N THR A 37 -22.47 13.01 -0.93
CA THR A 37 -21.64 12.27 -1.88
C THR A 37 -20.80 11.31 -1.06
N LYS A 38 -20.61 10.11 -1.60
CA LYS A 38 -19.74 9.10 -0.97
C LYS A 38 -18.35 9.71 -0.77
N PRO A 39 -17.65 9.41 0.35
CA PRO A 39 -16.25 9.78 0.49
C PRO A 39 -15.40 9.22 -0.66
N VAL A 40 -14.43 9.98 -1.10
CA VAL A 40 -13.50 9.62 -2.17
C VAL A 40 -12.17 9.22 -1.55
N VAL A 41 -11.76 7.98 -1.81
CA VAL A 41 -10.47 7.42 -1.39
C VAL A 41 -9.60 7.18 -2.61
N VAL A 42 -8.42 7.76 -2.61
CA VAL A 42 -7.39 7.51 -3.63
C VAL A 42 -6.32 6.62 -3.00
N THR A 43 -5.82 5.66 -3.76
CA THR A 43 -4.76 4.75 -3.30
C THR A 43 -3.65 4.72 -4.34
N THR A 44 -2.41 4.60 -3.93
CA THR A 44 -1.27 4.59 -4.86
C THR A 44 -1.07 3.22 -5.47
N LEU A 45 -1.02 2.16 -4.65
CA LEU A 45 -0.68 0.80 -5.05
C LEU A 45 -1.87 -0.16 -4.94
N PHE A 46 -1.74 -1.31 -5.62
CA PHE A 46 -2.78 -2.33 -5.62
C PHE A 46 -3.14 -2.87 -4.22
N PRO A 47 -2.22 -3.21 -3.31
CA PRO A 47 -2.61 -3.69 -1.98
C PRO A 47 -3.41 -2.64 -1.21
N ALA A 48 -3.00 -1.36 -1.24
CA ALA A 48 -3.77 -0.26 -0.65
C ALA A 48 -5.19 -0.18 -1.23
N TYR A 49 -5.30 -0.31 -2.56
CA TYR A 49 -6.58 -0.32 -3.26
C TYR A 49 -7.47 -1.49 -2.84
N ASP A 50 -6.91 -2.70 -2.79
CA ASP A 50 -7.68 -3.90 -2.44
C ASP A 50 -8.18 -3.86 -1.00
N PHE A 51 -7.33 -3.44 -0.07
CA PHE A 51 -7.70 -3.27 1.33
C PHE A 51 -8.77 -2.20 1.52
N ALA A 52 -8.54 -1.00 0.95
CA ALA A 52 -9.48 0.11 1.09
C ALA A 52 -10.84 -0.22 0.47
N ARG A 53 -10.90 -0.78 -0.75
CA ARG A 53 -12.18 -1.15 -1.40
C ARG A 53 -12.93 -2.23 -0.64
N THR A 54 -12.21 -3.19 -0.04
CA THR A 54 -12.82 -4.29 0.71
C THR A 54 -13.47 -3.77 2.00
N ILE A 55 -12.78 -2.87 2.71
CA ILE A 55 -13.28 -2.29 3.96
C ILE A 55 -14.38 -1.26 3.68
N ALA A 56 -14.17 -0.39 2.70
CA ALA A 56 -15.13 0.66 2.34
C ALA A 56 -16.42 0.13 1.70
N GLY A 57 -16.34 -1.00 0.98
CA GLY A 57 -17.44 -1.56 0.24
C GLY A 57 -18.08 -0.54 -0.70
N GLU A 58 -19.41 -0.45 -0.70
CA GLU A 58 -20.15 0.50 -1.56
C GLU A 58 -20.29 1.90 -0.94
N ARG A 59 -19.77 2.14 0.27
CA ARG A 59 -19.94 3.44 0.95
C ARG A 59 -18.98 4.52 0.46
N CYS A 60 -17.78 4.16 -0.02
CA CYS A 60 -16.81 5.10 -0.58
C CYS A 60 -16.59 4.84 -2.07
N GLU A 61 -16.09 5.86 -2.76
CA GLU A 61 -15.49 5.72 -4.09
C GLU A 61 -13.99 5.50 -3.93
N VAL A 62 -13.53 4.27 -4.14
CA VAL A 62 -12.11 3.92 -4.03
C VAL A 62 -11.49 3.81 -5.41
N SER A 63 -10.36 4.45 -5.62
CA SER A 63 -9.68 4.45 -6.92
C SER A 63 -8.17 4.26 -6.78
N LEU A 64 -7.60 3.48 -7.71
CA LEU A 64 -6.17 3.23 -7.82
C LEU A 64 -5.50 4.32 -8.68
N LEU A 65 -4.36 4.83 -8.25
CA LEU A 65 -3.60 5.88 -8.94
C LEU A 65 -2.66 5.27 -9.98
N VAL A 66 -1.78 4.38 -9.53
CA VAL A 66 -0.89 3.64 -10.43
C VAL A 66 -1.71 2.64 -11.24
N PRO A 67 -1.74 2.76 -12.58
CA PRO A 67 -2.58 1.89 -13.41
C PRO A 67 -2.16 0.43 -13.29
N PRO A 68 -3.11 -0.52 -13.36
CA PRO A 68 -2.79 -1.94 -13.38
C PRO A 68 -1.77 -2.32 -14.46
N GLY A 69 -0.76 -3.09 -14.09
CA GLY A 69 0.32 -3.51 -14.96
C GLY A 69 1.42 -2.46 -15.19
N THR A 70 1.37 -1.36 -14.44
CA THR A 70 2.44 -0.36 -14.42
C THR A 70 3.40 -0.69 -13.28
N GLU A 71 4.70 -0.60 -13.54
CA GLU A 71 5.73 -0.68 -12.51
C GLU A 71 5.67 0.58 -11.63
N ALA A 72 5.54 0.39 -10.32
CA ALA A 72 5.33 1.51 -9.41
C ALA A 72 6.59 2.35 -9.19
N HIS A 73 7.76 1.71 -9.14
CA HIS A 73 9.06 2.40 -8.95
C HIS A 73 9.39 3.36 -10.10
N SER A 74 8.83 3.15 -11.29
CA SER A 74 9.01 4.04 -12.45
C SER A 74 7.77 4.88 -12.78
N PHE A 75 6.81 4.96 -11.86
CA PHE A 75 5.57 5.70 -12.10
C PHE A 75 5.80 7.20 -12.04
N GLU A 76 5.43 7.89 -13.12
CA GLU A 76 5.45 9.35 -13.21
C GLU A 76 4.00 9.88 -13.15
N PRO A 77 3.61 10.61 -12.07
CA PRO A 77 2.27 11.14 -11.93
C PRO A 77 1.98 12.27 -12.93
N THR A 78 0.72 12.38 -13.32
CA THR A 78 0.25 13.41 -14.24
C THR A 78 -0.43 14.56 -13.50
N PRO A 79 -0.62 15.74 -14.12
CA PRO A 79 -1.43 16.83 -13.55
C PRO A 79 -2.88 16.41 -13.22
N ARG A 80 -3.40 15.36 -13.87
CA ARG A 80 -4.72 14.81 -13.57
C ARG A 80 -4.71 14.04 -12.24
N ASP A 81 -3.62 13.38 -11.94
CA ASP A 81 -3.45 12.65 -10.69
C ASP A 81 -3.36 13.62 -9.51
N LEU A 82 -2.68 14.76 -9.70
CA LEU A 82 -2.68 15.85 -8.72
C LEU A 82 -4.12 16.32 -8.38
N LEU A 83 -4.97 16.49 -9.38
CA LEU A 83 -6.37 16.90 -9.14
C LEU A 83 -7.16 15.81 -8.41
N ARG A 84 -6.91 14.52 -8.69
CA ARG A 84 -7.55 13.41 -7.98
C ARG A 84 -7.15 13.39 -6.50
N ILE A 85 -5.86 13.61 -6.22
CA ILE A 85 -5.33 13.69 -4.85
C ILE A 85 -5.91 14.91 -4.14
N ALA A 86 -5.93 16.07 -4.78
CA ALA A 86 -6.46 17.31 -4.19
C ALA A 86 -7.96 17.24 -3.84
N ASP A 87 -8.73 16.45 -4.57
CA ASP A 87 -10.18 16.31 -4.39
C ASP A 87 -10.58 15.14 -3.49
N CYS A 88 -9.64 14.29 -3.05
CA CYS A 88 -9.97 13.12 -2.22
C CYS A 88 -10.22 13.49 -0.75
N ASP A 89 -10.94 12.62 -0.05
CA ASP A 89 -11.18 12.72 1.39
C ASP A 89 -10.13 11.92 2.20
N LEU A 90 -9.46 10.96 1.55
CA LEU A 90 -8.36 10.17 2.09
C LEU A 90 -7.46 9.67 0.95
N LEU A 91 -6.16 9.86 1.11
CA LEU A 91 -5.14 9.21 0.30
C LEU A 91 -4.51 8.08 1.12
N VAL A 92 -4.44 6.87 0.55
CA VAL A 92 -3.70 5.74 1.13
C VAL A 92 -2.50 5.48 0.24
N ALA A 93 -1.34 5.81 0.73
CA ALA A 93 -0.06 5.68 0.05
C ALA A 93 0.80 4.60 0.73
N ASN A 94 1.81 4.10 0.04
CA ASN A 94 2.77 3.21 0.66
C ASN A 94 3.77 3.98 1.52
N GLY A 95 4.31 5.03 0.97
CA GLY A 95 5.49 5.74 1.49
C GLY A 95 6.78 5.04 1.07
N GLY A 96 7.92 5.69 1.32
CA GLY A 96 9.22 5.23 0.89
C GLY A 96 9.70 5.93 -0.38
N GLU A 97 10.85 5.51 -0.90
CA GLU A 97 11.55 6.19 -2.00
C GLU A 97 10.80 6.12 -3.32
N SER A 98 10.15 4.99 -3.60
CA SER A 98 9.36 4.81 -4.83
C SER A 98 8.20 5.80 -4.94
N GLU A 99 7.81 6.43 -3.85
CA GLU A 99 6.73 7.42 -3.79
C GLU A 99 7.20 8.84 -3.41
N GLU A 100 8.50 9.17 -3.49
CA GLU A 100 9.01 10.54 -3.23
C GLU A 100 8.32 11.62 -4.07
N TRP A 101 7.86 11.25 -5.28
CA TRP A 101 7.06 12.12 -6.13
C TRP A 101 5.80 12.63 -5.43
N LEU A 102 5.27 11.88 -4.45
CA LEU A 102 4.04 12.22 -3.74
C LEU A 102 4.22 13.47 -2.88
N GLU A 103 5.34 13.63 -2.19
CA GLU A 103 5.62 14.83 -1.39
C GLU A 103 5.62 16.07 -2.25
N THR A 104 6.26 16.01 -3.43
CA THR A 104 6.26 17.12 -4.39
C THR A 104 4.85 17.48 -4.87
N MET A 105 3.98 16.48 -5.05
CA MET A 105 2.58 16.72 -5.42
C MET A 105 1.78 17.34 -4.28
N LEU A 106 1.94 16.85 -3.06
CA LEU A 106 1.24 17.36 -1.88
C LEU A 106 1.63 18.82 -1.59
N ASP A 107 2.89 19.18 -1.76
CA ASP A 107 3.37 20.55 -1.63
C ASP A 107 2.74 21.52 -2.66
N GLY A 108 2.30 21.00 -3.79
CA GLY A 108 1.61 21.76 -4.84
C GLY A 108 0.09 21.96 -4.62
N ILE A 109 -0.48 21.36 -3.57
CA ILE A 109 -1.92 21.41 -3.29
C ILE A 109 -2.22 22.51 -2.25
N ASP A 110 -3.19 23.36 -2.55
CA ASP A 110 -3.71 24.35 -1.60
C ASP A 110 -4.62 23.64 -0.56
N GLY A 111 -4.12 23.42 0.65
CA GLY A 111 -4.88 22.78 1.74
C GLY A 111 -4.17 21.52 2.27
N GLU A 112 -4.83 20.82 3.19
CA GLU A 112 -4.34 19.56 3.75
C GLU A 112 -5.10 18.39 3.10
N VAL A 113 -4.35 17.41 2.58
CA VAL A 113 -4.87 16.12 2.13
C VAL A 113 -4.62 15.13 3.26
N PRO A 114 -5.65 14.45 3.80
CA PRO A 114 -5.42 13.37 4.74
C PRO A 114 -4.68 12.21 4.07
N VAL A 115 -3.50 11.86 4.57
CA VAL A 115 -2.69 10.76 4.01
C VAL A 115 -2.44 9.71 5.07
N LEU A 116 -2.70 8.45 4.73
CA LEU A 116 -2.27 7.28 5.48
C LEU A 116 -1.13 6.59 4.72
N TYR A 117 0.05 6.53 5.33
CA TYR A 117 1.18 5.78 4.80
C TYR A 117 1.19 4.36 5.36
N MET A 118 1.18 3.33 4.49
CA MET A 118 1.19 1.93 4.90
C MET A 118 2.48 1.56 5.65
N LEU A 119 3.62 2.11 5.24
CA LEU A 119 4.91 1.92 5.90
C LEU A 119 4.87 2.41 7.35
N ALA A 120 4.13 3.48 7.65
CA ALA A 120 3.97 3.99 9.01
C ALA A 120 3.03 3.15 9.89
N CYS A 121 2.31 2.18 9.32
CA CYS A 121 1.40 1.29 10.07
C CYS A 121 2.10 0.09 10.69
N VAL A 122 3.38 -0.12 10.42
CA VAL A 122 4.15 -1.33 10.80
C VAL A 122 5.52 -0.94 11.35
N ASP A 123 6.24 -1.91 11.91
CA ASP A 123 7.65 -1.74 12.25
C ASP A 123 8.46 -1.95 10.96
N PRO A 124 9.10 -0.90 10.41
CA PRO A 124 9.80 -1.01 9.14
C PRO A 124 11.07 -1.85 9.27
N LEU A 125 11.37 -2.65 8.24
CA LEU A 125 12.61 -3.41 8.13
C LEU A 125 13.54 -2.69 7.15
N GLU A 126 14.83 -2.60 7.52
CA GLU A 126 15.85 -2.10 6.61
C GLU A 126 15.94 -3.01 5.38
N GLU A 127 16.17 -2.43 4.20
CA GLU A 127 16.50 -3.20 3.02
C GLU A 127 17.81 -3.95 3.26
N GLU A 128 17.88 -5.19 2.84
CA GLU A 128 19.02 -6.06 3.08
C GLU A 128 19.63 -6.51 1.77
N GLU A 129 20.89 -6.15 1.56
CA GLU A 129 21.71 -6.74 0.52
C GLU A 129 22.40 -8.00 1.02
N LYS A 130 22.04 -9.15 0.47
CA LYS A 130 22.69 -10.43 0.79
C LYS A 130 23.79 -10.78 -0.18
N GLU A 131 24.71 -11.64 0.31
CA GLU A 131 25.79 -12.20 -0.51
C GLU A 131 25.23 -12.78 -1.84
N GLY A 132 25.81 -12.33 -2.94
CA GLY A 132 25.48 -12.79 -4.29
C GLY A 132 24.42 -11.98 -5.01
N MET A 133 23.72 -11.10 -4.32
CA MET A 133 22.90 -10.09 -4.98
C MET A 133 23.77 -9.18 -5.84
N GLN A 134 23.21 -8.70 -6.92
CA GLN A 134 23.85 -7.69 -7.73
C GLN A 134 23.58 -6.32 -7.11
N ASP A 135 24.65 -5.68 -6.66
CA ASP A 135 24.62 -4.29 -6.24
C ASP A 135 24.30 -3.41 -7.46
N LEU A 136 23.28 -2.57 -7.33
CA LEU A 136 22.86 -1.64 -8.38
C LEU A 136 23.20 -0.19 -8.02
N HIS A 137 23.65 0.08 -6.81
CA HIS A 137 24.06 1.41 -6.37
C HIS A 137 25.52 1.67 -6.75
N GLU A 138 25.75 2.39 -7.86
CA GLU A 138 27.08 2.83 -8.29
C GLU A 138 27.61 4.06 -7.51
N GLU A 139 26.79 4.70 -6.67
CA GLU A 139 27.18 5.88 -5.88
C GLU A 139 26.93 5.64 -4.39
N GLU A 140 28.00 5.90 -3.59
CA GLU A 140 27.99 5.86 -2.14
C GLU A 140 27.00 6.94 -1.61
N HIS A 141 25.74 6.60 -1.40
CA HIS A 141 24.86 7.36 -0.53
C HIS A 141 25.27 7.02 0.90
N GLU A 142 26.25 7.75 1.42
CA GLU A 142 26.70 7.64 2.79
C GLU A 142 25.53 8.04 3.72
N ASP A 143 25.07 7.09 4.56
CA ASP A 143 24.34 7.26 5.81
C ASP A 143 22.80 7.39 5.79
N GLU A 144 22.06 7.18 4.73
CA GLU A 144 20.60 7.08 4.81
C GLU A 144 20.15 5.62 4.93
N ILE A 145 19.35 5.32 5.96
CA ILE A 145 18.78 3.99 6.15
C ILE A 145 17.60 3.84 5.18
N GLU A 146 17.74 2.94 4.22
CA GLU A 146 16.68 2.57 3.31
C GLU A 146 15.82 1.45 3.91
N TYR A 147 14.50 1.61 3.85
CA TYR A 147 13.56 0.61 4.34
C TYR A 147 12.92 -0.14 3.18
N ASP A 148 12.81 -1.46 3.31
CA ASP A 148 12.01 -2.25 2.35
C ASP A 148 10.55 -1.78 2.36
N GLU A 149 10.05 -1.47 1.19
CA GLU A 149 8.72 -0.86 1.01
C GLU A 149 7.58 -1.88 0.91
N HIS A 150 7.89 -3.18 0.79
CA HIS A 150 6.91 -4.22 0.49
C HIS A 150 6.20 -4.76 1.75
N VAL A 151 5.75 -3.83 2.60
CA VAL A 151 5.19 -4.09 3.94
C VAL A 151 4.01 -5.05 3.95
N TRP A 152 3.19 -5.04 2.90
CA TRP A 152 1.99 -5.87 2.76
C TRP A 152 2.28 -7.36 2.53
N THR A 153 3.51 -7.73 2.22
CA THR A 153 3.87 -9.14 1.94
C THR A 153 3.79 -10.03 3.18
N SER A 154 3.82 -9.44 4.40
CA SER A 154 3.40 -10.12 5.63
C SER A 154 1.89 -9.99 5.82
N PRO A 155 1.12 -11.09 5.94
CA PRO A 155 -0.30 -11.05 6.28
C PRO A 155 -0.59 -10.33 7.61
N ARG A 156 0.34 -10.35 8.57
CA ARG A 156 0.20 -9.62 9.83
C ARG A 156 0.29 -8.11 9.63
N ASN A 157 1.22 -7.66 8.80
CA ASN A 157 1.32 -6.26 8.42
C ASN A 157 0.09 -5.82 7.64
N ALA A 158 -0.39 -6.64 6.70
CA ALA A 158 -1.64 -6.39 5.98
C ALA A 158 -2.82 -6.18 6.94
N MET A 159 -2.94 -6.97 8.02
CA MET A 159 -3.97 -6.75 9.04
C MET A 159 -3.78 -5.42 9.79
N ALA A 160 -2.56 -5.01 10.11
CA ALA A 160 -2.29 -3.72 10.76
C ALA A 160 -2.69 -2.55 9.84
N ILE A 161 -2.33 -2.62 8.58
CA ILE A 161 -2.70 -1.65 7.54
C ILE A 161 -4.21 -1.59 7.37
N CYS A 162 -4.90 -2.73 7.27
CA CYS A 162 -6.36 -2.78 7.18
C CYS A 162 -7.06 -2.10 8.35
N ARG A 163 -6.55 -2.28 9.58
CA ARG A 163 -7.10 -1.62 10.77
C ARG A 163 -6.89 -0.11 10.71
N ALA A 164 -5.71 0.34 10.29
CA ALA A 164 -5.44 1.77 10.12
C ALA A 164 -6.35 2.40 9.06
N ILE A 165 -6.52 1.76 7.89
CA ILE A 165 -7.47 2.20 6.86
C ILE A 165 -8.90 2.26 7.42
N CYS A 166 -9.32 1.27 8.20
CA CYS A 166 -10.64 1.25 8.83
C CYS A 166 -10.85 2.44 9.78
N ASP A 167 -9.84 2.79 10.57
CA ASP A 167 -9.92 3.92 11.50
C ASP A 167 -10.02 5.25 10.76
N GLU A 168 -9.27 5.44 9.67
CA GLU A 168 -9.38 6.62 8.81
C GLU A 168 -10.76 6.71 8.13
N LEU A 169 -11.28 5.59 7.60
CA LEU A 169 -12.62 5.55 7.02
C LEU A 169 -13.70 5.90 8.06
N CYS A 170 -13.55 5.44 9.30
CA CYS A 170 -14.45 5.81 10.39
C CYS A 170 -14.35 7.31 10.74
N THR A 171 -13.20 7.94 10.51
CA THR A 171 -12.99 9.37 10.77
C THR A 171 -13.65 10.23 9.69
N ILE A 172 -13.51 9.88 8.41
CA ILE A 172 -14.09 10.65 7.30
C ILE A 172 -15.59 10.38 7.08
N ASP A 173 -16.12 9.23 7.55
CA ASP A 173 -17.56 8.87 7.51
C ASP A 173 -17.98 8.18 8.81
N ALA A 174 -18.23 8.96 9.84
CA ALA A 174 -18.61 8.45 11.15
C ALA A 174 -19.93 7.62 11.13
N ASP A 175 -20.85 7.93 10.21
CA ASP A 175 -22.12 7.20 10.05
C ASP A 175 -21.90 5.79 9.48
N GLY A 176 -20.79 5.58 8.75
CA GLY A 176 -20.36 4.30 8.20
C GLY A 176 -19.53 3.44 9.16
N ALA A 177 -19.12 3.96 10.32
CA ALA A 177 -18.11 3.33 11.18
C ALA A 177 -18.42 1.85 11.56
N ALA A 178 -19.69 1.52 11.84
CA ALA A 178 -20.07 0.14 12.17
C ALA A 178 -19.92 -0.81 10.97
N TYR A 179 -20.22 -0.32 9.76
CA TYR A 179 -20.07 -1.06 8.52
C TYR A 179 -18.59 -1.32 8.19
N TYR A 180 -17.74 -0.30 8.30
CA TYR A 180 -16.30 -0.42 8.05
C TYR A 180 -15.63 -1.39 9.02
N ARG A 181 -15.96 -1.30 10.34
CA ARG A 181 -15.43 -2.22 11.33
C ARG A 181 -15.84 -3.66 11.06
N GLN A 182 -17.10 -3.89 10.70
CA GLN A 182 -17.57 -5.24 10.36
C GLN A 182 -16.82 -5.83 9.16
N ASN A 183 -16.59 -5.04 8.10
CA ASN A 183 -15.86 -5.48 6.92
C ASN A 183 -14.38 -5.73 7.25
N CYS A 184 -13.76 -4.82 8.00
CA CYS A 184 -12.37 -4.95 8.44
C CYS A 184 -12.15 -6.19 9.31
N ASP A 185 -13.03 -6.42 10.29
CA ASP A 185 -12.95 -7.62 11.15
C ASP A 185 -13.09 -8.90 10.32
N GLY A 186 -14.02 -8.92 9.35
CA GLY A 186 -14.19 -10.05 8.44
C GLY A 186 -12.94 -10.31 7.59
N TYR A 187 -12.38 -9.27 6.99
CA TYR A 187 -11.19 -9.38 6.16
C TYR A 187 -9.94 -9.76 6.97
N CYS A 188 -9.75 -9.17 8.16
CA CYS A 188 -8.69 -9.57 9.07
C CYS A 188 -8.79 -11.04 9.49
N ALA A 189 -9.99 -11.59 9.68
CA ALA A 189 -10.15 -13.02 9.98
C ALA A 189 -9.73 -13.92 8.79
N GLU A 190 -9.93 -13.48 7.53
CA GLU A 190 -9.42 -14.19 6.35
C GLU A 190 -7.89 -14.12 6.27
N LEU A 191 -7.29 -12.96 6.58
CA LEU A 191 -5.83 -12.79 6.67
C LEU A 191 -5.21 -13.62 7.80
N GLU A 192 -5.88 -13.76 8.96
CA GLU A 192 -5.46 -14.66 10.05
C GLU A 192 -5.43 -16.13 9.57
N GLY A 193 -6.43 -16.53 8.77
CA GLY A 193 -6.46 -17.86 8.15
C GLY A 193 -5.28 -18.09 7.20
N LEU A 194 -4.93 -17.08 6.41
CA LEU A 194 -3.79 -17.09 5.50
C LEU A 194 -2.46 -17.17 6.27
N ASP A 195 -2.27 -16.34 7.31
CA ASP A 195 -1.10 -16.39 8.19
C ASP A 195 -0.91 -17.77 8.82
N ALA A 196 -2.00 -18.35 9.33
CA ALA A 196 -1.98 -19.70 9.91
C ALA A 196 -1.58 -20.76 8.87
N ALA A 197 -2.04 -20.65 7.62
CA ALA A 197 -1.67 -21.56 6.55
C ALA A 197 -0.18 -21.47 6.20
N PHE A 198 0.39 -20.28 6.08
CA PHE A 198 1.83 -20.11 5.87
C PHE A 198 2.65 -20.67 7.04
N ARG A 199 2.26 -20.40 8.29
CA ARG A 199 2.93 -20.99 9.48
C ARG A 199 2.90 -22.49 9.46
N GLU A 200 1.79 -23.10 9.08
CA GLU A 200 1.67 -24.55 8.96
C GLU A 200 2.59 -25.10 7.86
N ILE A 201 2.62 -24.46 6.69
CA ILE A 201 3.47 -24.84 5.57
C ILE A 201 4.94 -24.82 5.98
N VAL A 202 5.38 -23.71 6.57
CA VAL A 202 6.78 -23.56 7.02
C VAL A 202 7.13 -24.56 8.11
N ALA A 203 6.23 -24.81 9.07
CA ALA A 203 6.45 -25.80 10.14
C ALA A 203 6.53 -27.25 9.63
N GLN A 204 5.89 -27.57 8.51
CA GLN A 204 5.91 -28.89 7.88
C GLN A 204 7.01 -29.02 6.81
N GLY A 205 7.54 -27.89 6.32
CA GLY A 205 8.58 -27.85 5.31
C GLY A 205 9.87 -28.53 5.78
N ARG A 206 10.59 -29.13 4.86
CA ARG A 206 11.89 -29.75 5.11
C ARG A 206 13.05 -28.81 4.86
N LEU A 207 12.80 -27.76 4.09
CA LEU A 207 13.74 -26.71 3.74
C LEU A 207 13.32 -25.42 4.44
N GLY A 208 14.29 -24.55 4.75
CA GLY A 208 14.06 -23.26 5.41
C GLY A 208 14.54 -22.09 4.57
N CYS A 209 14.74 -22.30 3.27
CA CYS A 209 15.31 -21.30 2.37
C CYS A 209 14.50 -21.19 1.09
N LEU A 210 14.31 -19.95 0.59
CA LEU A 210 13.73 -19.64 -0.70
C LEU A 210 14.80 -19.02 -1.60
N ILE A 211 14.79 -19.36 -2.90
CA ILE A 211 15.71 -18.79 -3.87
C ILE A 211 14.93 -18.06 -4.96
N PHE A 212 15.16 -16.76 -5.09
CA PHE A 212 14.54 -15.92 -6.10
C PHE A 212 15.50 -15.67 -7.24
N ALA A 213 15.17 -16.20 -8.40
CA ALA A 213 15.83 -15.86 -9.66
C ALA A 213 15.24 -14.56 -10.23
N ASP A 214 15.16 -13.55 -9.38
CA ASP A 214 14.48 -12.28 -9.62
C ASP A 214 14.87 -11.24 -8.55
N ARG A 215 14.15 -10.08 -8.52
CA ARG A 215 14.10 -9.16 -7.39
C ARG A 215 13.47 -9.84 -6.17
N PHE A 216 13.71 -9.27 -4.98
CA PHE A 216 13.26 -9.84 -3.71
C PHE A 216 12.30 -8.93 -2.95
N PRO A 217 11.06 -8.73 -3.39
CA PRO A 217 10.09 -7.84 -2.74
C PRO A 217 9.33 -8.52 -1.60
N VAL A 218 9.94 -9.46 -0.87
CA VAL A 218 9.25 -10.28 0.15
C VAL A 218 10.00 -10.35 1.49
N ARG A 219 10.72 -9.27 1.82
CA ARG A 219 11.53 -9.17 3.04
C ARG A 219 10.70 -9.39 4.31
N TYR A 220 9.51 -8.75 4.40
CA TYR A 220 8.60 -8.92 5.54
C TYR A 220 8.01 -10.33 5.62
N PHE A 221 7.80 -10.98 4.49
CA PHE A 221 7.31 -12.35 4.47
C PHE A 221 8.34 -13.33 5.07
N VAL A 222 9.58 -13.29 4.63
CA VAL A 222 10.62 -14.21 5.14
C VAL A 222 10.93 -13.94 6.60
N GLU A 223 10.95 -12.68 7.04
CA GLU A 223 11.12 -12.31 8.45
C GLU A 223 10.00 -12.87 9.32
N GLU A 224 8.74 -12.71 8.90
CA GLU A 224 7.56 -13.18 9.64
C GLU A 224 7.56 -14.68 9.88
N TYR A 225 8.07 -15.45 8.90
CA TYR A 225 8.04 -16.91 8.96
C TYR A 225 9.39 -17.54 9.28
N GLY A 226 10.44 -16.75 9.49
CA GLY A 226 11.78 -17.21 9.86
C GLY A 226 12.44 -18.03 8.75
N LEU A 227 12.22 -17.65 7.49
CA LEU A 227 12.82 -18.27 6.32
C LEU A 227 14.12 -17.54 5.95
N ASP A 228 15.12 -18.27 5.50
CA ASP A 228 16.27 -17.71 4.83
C ASP A 228 16.02 -17.55 3.33
N TYR A 229 16.85 -16.78 2.64
CA TYR A 229 16.67 -16.53 1.22
C TYR A 229 17.96 -16.19 0.51
N TYR A 230 17.96 -16.42 -0.82
CA TYR A 230 18.91 -15.85 -1.78
C TYR A 230 18.14 -15.25 -2.93
N ALA A 231 18.64 -14.16 -3.51
CA ALA A 231 17.99 -13.49 -4.63
C ALA A 231 19.01 -12.87 -5.59
N ALA A 232 18.56 -12.50 -6.77
CA ALA A 232 19.43 -11.86 -7.76
C ALA A 232 19.61 -10.36 -7.48
N PHE A 233 18.56 -9.70 -6.98
CA PHE A 233 18.51 -8.26 -6.76
C PHE A 233 17.75 -7.92 -5.49
N PRO A 234 17.98 -6.75 -4.87
CA PRO A 234 17.12 -6.19 -3.84
C PRO A 234 15.66 -6.02 -4.33
N GLY A 235 14.74 -5.76 -3.38
CA GLY A 235 13.31 -5.66 -3.67
C GLY A 235 12.94 -4.47 -4.55
N CYS A 236 13.55 -3.33 -4.29
CA CYS A 236 13.30 -2.06 -4.96
C CYS A 236 14.16 -1.84 -6.22
N ALA A 237 14.92 -2.84 -6.64
CA ALA A 237 15.79 -2.74 -7.81
C ALA A 237 15.00 -2.45 -9.10
N ASP A 238 15.54 -1.58 -9.92
CA ASP A 238 15.07 -1.34 -11.29
C ASP A 238 15.27 -2.59 -12.18
N ASP A 239 14.65 -2.57 -13.37
CA ASP A 239 14.84 -3.62 -14.38
C ASP A 239 16.31 -3.70 -14.82
N ALA A 240 17.08 -4.59 -14.21
CA ALA A 240 18.47 -4.84 -14.52
C ALA A 240 18.68 -6.24 -15.10
N GLU A 241 19.66 -6.41 -16.01
CA GLU A 241 20.08 -7.74 -16.44
C GLU A 241 21.11 -8.30 -15.43
N PRO A 242 20.92 -9.56 -14.95
CA PRO A 242 21.82 -10.13 -13.96
C PRO A 242 23.21 -10.35 -14.53
N SER A 243 24.23 -10.15 -13.68
CA SER A 243 25.60 -10.51 -14.03
C SER A 243 25.77 -12.02 -14.11
N ALA A 244 26.73 -12.48 -14.93
CA ALA A 244 27.08 -13.89 -14.97
C ALA A 244 27.54 -14.42 -13.59
N ARG A 245 28.07 -13.56 -12.74
CA ARG A 245 28.47 -13.90 -11.35
C ARG A 245 27.25 -14.19 -10.48
N THR A 246 26.23 -13.35 -10.55
CA THR A 246 24.97 -13.52 -9.82
C THR A 246 24.28 -14.82 -10.22
N VAL A 247 24.18 -15.07 -11.53
CA VAL A 247 23.58 -16.33 -12.03
C VAL A 247 24.36 -17.57 -11.54
N ALA A 248 25.71 -17.55 -11.64
CA ALA A 248 26.54 -18.66 -11.15
C ALA A 248 26.39 -18.88 -9.63
N PHE A 249 26.32 -17.81 -8.85
CA PHE A 249 26.07 -17.87 -7.42
C PHE A 249 24.74 -18.56 -7.08
N LEU A 250 23.65 -18.14 -7.75
CA LEU A 250 22.34 -18.75 -7.52
C LEU A 250 22.28 -20.23 -7.94
N ILE A 251 22.96 -20.61 -9.04
CA ILE A 251 23.11 -22.02 -9.44
C ILE A 251 23.78 -22.82 -8.32
N ASP A 252 24.86 -22.31 -7.73
CA ASP A 252 25.55 -22.97 -6.63
C ASP A 252 24.66 -23.07 -5.39
N ARG A 253 23.89 -22.03 -5.04
CA ARG A 253 22.93 -22.08 -3.92
C ARG A 253 21.84 -23.12 -4.14
N VAL A 254 21.23 -23.18 -5.34
CA VAL A 254 20.22 -24.21 -5.67
C VAL A 254 20.77 -25.62 -5.40
N ARG A 255 22.03 -25.88 -5.78
CA ARG A 255 22.67 -27.18 -5.59
C ARG A 255 22.98 -27.48 -4.12
N GLU A 256 23.45 -26.48 -3.37
CA GLU A 256 23.83 -26.62 -1.95
C GLU A 256 22.60 -26.81 -1.07
N GLU A 257 21.60 -25.93 -1.22
CA GLU A 257 20.36 -25.95 -0.47
C GLU A 257 19.42 -27.06 -0.93
N LYS A 258 19.62 -27.60 -2.15
CA LYS A 258 18.81 -28.64 -2.76
C LYS A 258 17.34 -28.26 -2.88
N VAL A 259 17.07 -26.99 -3.11
CA VAL A 259 15.71 -26.52 -3.34
C VAL A 259 15.14 -27.13 -4.62
N PRO A 260 13.86 -27.54 -4.62
CA PRO A 260 13.24 -28.17 -5.79
C PRO A 260 12.91 -27.16 -6.87
N ALA A 261 12.83 -25.86 -6.55
CA ALA A 261 12.48 -24.81 -7.49
C ALA A 261 13.06 -23.47 -7.06
N VAL A 262 13.18 -22.55 -8.03
CA VAL A 262 13.46 -21.11 -7.83
C VAL A 262 12.20 -20.31 -8.08
N PHE A 263 12.12 -19.13 -7.45
CA PHE A 263 11.01 -18.23 -7.62
C PHE A 263 11.30 -17.16 -8.67
N THR A 264 10.26 -16.78 -9.39
CA THR A 264 10.12 -15.51 -10.10
C THR A 264 8.96 -14.72 -9.50
N ILE A 265 8.91 -13.41 -9.73
CA ILE A 265 7.76 -12.56 -9.38
C ILE A 265 6.90 -12.28 -10.61
N GLU A 266 5.75 -11.65 -10.40
CA GLU A 266 4.91 -11.20 -11.50
C GLU A 266 5.66 -10.24 -12.45
N TYR A 267 5.35 -10.32 -13.73
CA TYR A 267 5.98 -9.54 -14.83
C TYR A 267 7.47 -9.79 -15.06
N SER A 268 8.07 -10.75 -14.37
CA SER A 268 9.44 -11.19 -14.68
C SER A 268 9.58 -11.61 -16.13
N ASN A 269 10.75 -11.33 -16.74
CA ASN A 269 11.09 -11.89 -18.05
C ASN A 269 11.52 -13.37 -17.99
N GLU A 270 11.70 -13.93 -16.78
CA GLU A 270 12.01 -15.31 -16.44
C GLU A 270 13.30 -15.89 -17.05
N LYS A 271 14.06 -15.11 -17.83
CA LYS A 271 15.27 -15.60 -18.55
C LYS A 271 16.33 -16.18 -17.61
N MET A 272 16.55 -15.53 -16.45
CA MET A 272 17.52 -16.00 -15.46
C MET A 272 17.04 -17.29 -14.81
N ALA A 273 15.77 -17.38 -14.45
CA ALA A 273 15.18 -18.58 -13.89
C ALA A 273 15.29 -19.76 -14.89
N ASP A 274 15.08 -19.52 -16.18
CA ASP A 274 15.24 -20.54 -17.23
C ASP A 274 16.66 -21.06 -17.27
N VAL A 275 17.68 -20.18 -17.25
CA VAL A 275 19.09 -20.57 -17.23
C VAL A 275 19.44 -21.40 -15.99
N ILE A 276 18.98 -20.98 -14.81
CA ILE A 276 19.22 -21.69 -13.55
C ILE A 276 18.56 -23.07 -13.58
N CYS A 277 17.32 -23.16 -14.06
CA CYS A 277 16.58 -24.41 -14.16
C CYS A 277 17.20 -25.37 -15.19
N GLU A 278 17.68 -24.86 -16.33
CA GLU A 278 18.38 -25.68 -17.32
C GLU A 278 19.68 -26.31 -16.76
N ASP A 279 20.42 -25.56 -15.92
CA ASP A 279 21.70 -26.02 -15.38
C ASP A 279 21.55 -26.94 -14.17
N THR A 280 20.54 -26.73 -13.33
CA THR A 280 20.37 -27.45 -12.07
C THR A 280 19.31 -28.55 -12.13
N GLY A 281 18.38 -28.46 -13.06
CA GLY A 281 17.21 -29.35 -13.15
C GLY A 281 16.10 -29.02 -12.15
N CYS A 282 16.17 -27.88 -11.45
CA CYS A 282 15.10 -27.43 -10.55
C CYS A 282 13.87 -26.92 -11.33
N GLY A 283 12.74 -26.82 -10.65
CA GLY A 283 11.53 -26.19 -11.18
C GLY A 283 11.56 -24.67 -11.08
N LYS A 284 10.51 -24.05 -11.63
CA LYS A 284 10.26 -22.61 -11.53
C LYS A 284 8.86 -22.39 -10.96
N LEU A 285 8.74 -21.51 -9.97
CA LEU A 285 7.51 -21.17 -9.27
C LEU A 285 7.30 -19.67 -9.29
N LEU A 286 6.05 -19.23 -9.32
CA LEU A 286 5.68 -17.83 -9.15
C LEU A 286 5.43 -17.56 -7.66
N PHE A 287 6.03 -16.48 -7.13
CA PHE A 287 5.57 -15.80 -5.96
C PHE A 287 5.00 -14.45 -6.39
N HIS A 288 3.71 -14.24 -6.24
CA HIS A 288 3.10 -12.96 -6.58
C HIS A 288 3.33 -11.97 -5.44
N SER A 289 4.09 -10.90 -5.69
CA SER A 289 4.39 -9.89 -4.67
C SER A 289 3.18 -9.04 -4.29
N CYS A 290 2.14 -9.06 -5.09
CA CYS A 290 0.96 -8.20 -4.97
C CYS A 290 1.25 -6.69 -5.12
N HIS A 291 2.41 -6.31 -5.64
CA HIS A 291 2.74 -4.90 -5.87
C HIS A 291 1.80 -4.28 -6.91
N THR A 292 1.59 -4.96 -8.01
CA THR A 292 0.65 -4.59 -9.06
C THR A 292 -0.06 -5.82 -9.61
N LEU A 293 -1.09 -5.65 -10.40
CA LEU A 293 -1.69 -6.75 -11.16
C LEU A 293 -2.14 -6.28 -12.54
N SER A 294 -2.29 -7.22 -13.48
CA SER A 294 -2.73 -6.85 -14.81
C SER A 294 -4.17 -6.34 -14.82
N ALA A 295 -4.51 -5.52 -15.80
CA ALA A 295 -5.90 -5.11 -16.03
C ALA A 295 -6.82 -6.33 -16.25
N GLY A 296 -6.29 -7.43 -16.81
CA GLY A 296 -7.01 -8.69 -16.99
C GLY A 296 -7.30 -9.40 -15.66
N ASP A 297 -6.33 -9.43 -14.75
CA ASP A 297 -6.48 -10.02 -13.41
C ASP A 297 -7.49 -9.22 -12.59
N LEU A 298 -7.38 -7.90 -12.60
CA LEU A 298 -8.33 -7.02 -11.96
C LEU A 298 -9.75 -7.21 -12.51
N ALA A 299 -9.90 -7.33 -13.83
CA ALA A 299 -11.20 -7.57 -14.46
C ALA A 299 -11.78 -8.96 -14.14
N ARG A 300 -10.95 -9.96 -13.84
CA ARG A 300 -11.37 -11.28 -13.36
C ARG A 300 -11.74 -11.29 -11.88
N GLY A 301 -11.46 -10.20 -11.17
CA GLY A 301 -11.75 -10.07 -9.75
C GLY A 301 -10.69 -10.68 -8.84
N GLU A 302 -9.45 -10.82 -9.33
CA GLU A 302 -8.34 -11.20 -8.46
C GLU A 302 -8.18 -10.16 -7.33
N THR A 303 -7.84 -10.65 -6.15
CA THR A 303 -7.67 -9.88 -4.93
C THR A 303 -6.31 -10.17 -4.31
N TYR A 304 -5.88 -9.31 -3.41
CA TYR A 304 -4.69 -9.60 -2.59
C TYR A 304 -4.78 -10.99 -1.94
N LEU A 305 -5.93 -11.32 -1.33
CA LEU A 305 -6.14 -12.64 -0.72
C LEU A 305 -6.04 -13.78 -1.72
N SER A 306 -6.64 -13.68 -2.92
CA SER A 306 -6.58 -14.76 -3.91
C SER A 306 -5.15 -15.02 -4.38
N LEU A 307 -4.37 -13.96 -4.59
CA LEU A 307 -2.97 -14.04 -4.99
C LEU A 307 -2.08 -14.63 -3.88
N MET A 308 -2.26 -14.16 -2.64
CA MET A 308 -1.50 -14.69 -1.51
C MET A 308 -1.87 -16.14 -1.16
N TRP A 309 -3.13 -16.56 -1.38
CA TRP A 309 -3.50 -17.97 -1.27
C TRP A 309 -2.85 -18.81 -2.37
N ALA A 310 -2.69 -18.31 -3.58
CA ALA A 310 -1.93 -19.01 -4.62
C ALA A 310 -0.45 -19.17 -4.22
N ASN A 311 0.15 -18.18 -3.57
CA ASN A 311 1.51 -18.25 -3.05
C ASN A 311 1.70 -19.39 -2.02
N THR A 312 0.65 -19.78 -1.27
CA THR A 312 0.75 -20.91 -0.32
C THR A 312 1.12 -22.21 -1.00
N GLU A 313 0.60 -22.45 -2.21
CA GLU A 313 0.93 -23.67 -2.98
C GLU A 313 2.37 -23.61 -3.48
N SER A 314 2.83 -22.48 -3.99
CA SER A 314 4.21 -22.29 -4.43
C SER A 314 5.21 -22.47 -3.27
N VAL A 315 4.94 -21.85 -2.12
CA VAL A 315 5.81 -21.97 -0.93
C VAL A 315 5.82 -23.42 -0.40
N ARG A 316 4.67 -24.10 -0.39
CA ARG A 316 4.59 -25.52 0.00
C ARG A 316 5.45 -26.40 -0.91
N GLU A 317 5.39 -26.19 -2.23
CA GLU A 317 6.20 -26.94 -3.19
C GLU A 317 7.69 -26.65 -3.01
N ALA A 318 8.06 -25.39 -2.78
CA ALA A 318 9.46 -25.00 -2.58
C ALA A 318 10.08 -25.56 -1.29
N LEU A 319 9.31 -25.63 -0.20
CA LEU A 319 9.82 -26.13 1.08
C LEU A 319 9.74 -27.65 1.23
N GLY A 320 9.06 -28.37 0.33
CA GLY A 320 9.01 -29.84 0.25
C GLY A 320 8.15 -30.49 1.30
#